data_3cf23ae5e19fff6381f379949ff39b70
#
_entry.id   3cf23ae5e19fff6381f379949ff39b70
#
_cell.length_a   1.000
_cell.length_b   1.000
_cell.length_c   1.000
_cell.angle_alpha   90.00
_cell.angle_beta   90.00
_cell.angle_gamma   90.00
#
_symmetry.space_group_name_H-M   'P 1'
#
loop_
_entity.id
_entity.type
_entity.pdbx_description
1 polymer ?
#
loop_
_entity_poly.entity_id
_entity_poly.type
_entity_poly.pdbx_seq_one_letter_code
_entity_poly.pdbx_strand_id
1 'polypeptide(L)'
;LVSFNHEKTFRDRGSGFVVPLTPFHIVAGASIKSVFPKYFSWSVFTLTNIIIDTEVLYYLFTTGEFSHKFFHTILGASLIAILCASLGKPICELGLRIWNNNLQNEKSMERLKWLNTDVKINIFPSLIGAFTGAYTHLILDSVMHADIVPLAPFTNLNNLLGIISIENLQYICLGSFAIGLIIYLVRKFV
;
A
#
# COMPACT_ATOMS: atom_id res chain seq x y z
N LEU A 1 14.53 -43.05 -1.71
CA LEU A 1 13.82 -42.48 -0.55
C LEU A 1 14.73 -41.42 0.10
N VAL A 2 14.75 -40.19 -0.42
CA VAL A 2 15.36 -39.04 0.25
C VAL A 2 14.24 -38.02 0.45
N SER A 3 13.70 -38.02 1.64
CA SER A 3 12.76 -37.01 2.11
C SER A 3 13.52 -35.70 2.35
N PHE A 4 13.33 -34.71 1.52
CA PHE A 4 13.85 -33.37 1.75
C PHE A 4 12.99 -32.66 2.80
N ASN A 5 13.46 -32.64 4.03
CA ASN A 5 12.96 -31.83 5.11
C ASN A 5 13.35 -30.34 4.88
N HIS A 6 12.67 -29.64 3.95
CA HIS A 6 12.86 -28.21 3.72
C HIS A 6 11.94 -27.30 4.57
N GLU A 7 11.04 -27.91 5.35
CA GLU A 7 10.04 -27.14 6.13
C GLU A 7 10.52 -26.65 7.51
N LYS A 8 11.67 -27.11 8.01
CA LYS A 8 12.10 -26.80 9.39
C LYS A 8 13.07 -25.64 9.56
N THR A 9 13.66 -25.11 8.50
CA THR A 9 14.72 -24.09 8.61
C THR A 9 14.26 -22.65 8.57
N PHE A 10 13.00 -22.37 8.26
CA PHE A 10 12.46 -20.99 8.20
C PHE A 10 11.72 -20.57 9.50
N ARG A 11 11.45 -21.52 10.40
CA ARG A 11 10.62 -21.27 11.60
C ARG A 11 11.38 -20.70 12.80
N ASP A 12 12.69 -20.61 12.77
CA ASP A 12 13.52 -20.35 13.97
C ASP A 12 14.48 -19.14 13.86
N ARG A 13 14.25 -18.22 12.93
CA ARG A 13 14.97 -16.95 12.96
C ARG A 13 14.05 -15.80 13.32
N GLY A 14 13.95 -15.58 14.63
CA GLY A 14 13.46 -14.34 15.21
C GLY A 14 11.96 -14.14 15.08
N SER A 15 11.20 -14.62 16.07
CA SER A 15 9.83 -14.18 16.34
C SER A 15 9.82 -12.72 16.83
N GLY A 16 10.41 -11.82 16.05
CA GLY A 16 9.97 -10.43 16.07
C GLY A 16 8.60 -10.42 15.43
N PHE A 17 7.61 -9.97 16.16
CA PHE A 17 6.27 -9.69 15.67
C PHE A 17 6.38 -8.72 14.49
N VAL A 18 6.53 -9.27 13.27
CA VAL A 18 6.50 -8.48 12.05
C VAL A 18 5.03 -8.17 11.80
N VAL A 19 4.60 -7.06 12.37
CA VAL A 19 3.32 -6.44 12.01
C VAL A 19 3.35 -6.27 10.50
N PRO A 20 2.32 -6.71 9.76
CA PRO A 20 2.20 -6.38 8.33
C PRO A 20 2.29 -4.86 8.21
N LEU A 21 3.39 -4.37 7.63
CA LEU A 21 3.71 -2.94 7.71
C LEU A 21 3.10 -2.21 6.53
N THR A 22 1.76 -2.18 6.46
CA THR A 22 1.00 -1.28 5.57
C THR A 22 1.62 0.12 5.42
N PRO A 23 2.19 0.75 6.47
CA PRO A 23 2.87 2.04 6.33
C PRO A 23 3.97 2.07 5.26
N PHE A 24 4.76 0.99 5.09
CA PHE A 24 5.80 0.96 4.05
C PHE A 24 5.24 0.94 2.63
N HIS A 25 4.11 0.28 2.41
CA HIS A 25 3.40 0.29 1.13
C HIS A 25 2.91 1.70 0.80
N ILE A 26 2.35 2.40 1.78
CA ILE A 26 1.81 3.76 1.61
C ILE A 26 2.93 4.77 1.29
N VAL A 27 4.05 4.72 2.00
CA VAL A 27 5.15 5.67 1.80
C VAL A 27 5.84 5.49 0.44
N ALA A 28 5.84 4.27 -0.12
CA ALA A 28 6.38 4.01 -1.44
C ALA A 28 5.69 4.84 -2.56
N GLY A 29 4.41 5.18 -2.39
CA GLY A 29 3.66 6.00 -3.34
C GLY A 29 4.01 7.50 -3.32
N ALA A 30 4.75 7.98 -2.32
CA ALA A 30 5.05 9.40 -2.18
C ALA A 30 5.90 9.96 -3.33
N SER A 31 6.89 9.19 -3.81
CA SER A 31 7.70 9.57 -4.96
C SER A 31 6.86 9.69 -6.23
N ILE A 32 5.95 8.75 -6.47
CA ILE A 32 5.05 8.78 -7.63
C ILE A 32 4.18 10.03 -7.59
N LYS A 33 3.60 10.35 -6.43
CA LYS A 33 2.79 11.56 -6.26
C LYS A 33 3.60 12.83 -6.49
N SER A 34 4.84 12.87 -6.04
CA SER A 34 5.70 14.05 -6.18
C SER A 34 6.15 14.28 -7.63
N VAL A 35 6.38 13.20 -8.39
CA VAL A 35 6.75 13.29 -9.82
C VAL A 35 5.53 13.57 -10.70
N PHE A 36 4.40 12.91 -10.42
CA PHE A 36 3.17 12.99 -11.24
C PHE A 36 1.96 13.51 -10.46
N PRO A 37 2.01 14.73 -9.88
CA PRO A 37 1.00 15.22 -8.94
C PRO A 37 -0.42 15.31 -9.53
N LYS A 38 -0.55 15.55 -10.85
CA LYS A 38 -1.83 15.69 -11.55
C LYS A 38 -2.43 14.34 -11.98
N TYR A 39 -1.58 13.33 -12.18
CA TYR A 39 -1.99 12.04 -12.75
C TYR A 39 -2.13 10.93 -11.71
N PHE A 40 -1.78 11.18 -10.46
CA PHE A 40 -1.78 10.19 -9.40
C PHE A 40 -2.55 10.67 -8.16
N SER A 41 -3.54 9.91 -7.72
CA SER A 41 -4.27 10.15 -6.47
C SER A 41 -3.67 9.33 -5.32
N TRP A 42 -2.94 10.01 -4.43
CA TRP A 42 -2.34 9.34 -3.27
C TRP A 42 -3.39 8.87 -2.26
N SER A 43 -4.49 9.60 -2.09
CA SER A 43 -5.56 9.19 -1.18
C SER A 43 -6.23 7.89 -1.63
N VAL A 44 -6.50 7.73 -2.93
CA VAL A 44 -7.05 6.49 -3.48
C VAL A 44 -6.01 5.35 -3.43
N PHE A 45 -4.74 5.64 -3.74
CA PHE A 45 -3.63 4.70 -3.57
C PHE A 45 -3.57 4.17 -2.14
N THR A 46 -3.60 5.05 -1.14
CA THR A 46 -3.59 4.70 0.30
C THR A 46 -4.82 3.87 0.67
N LEU A 47 -6.01 4.28 0.24
CA LEU A 47 -7.25 3.54 0.50
C LEU A 47 -7.18 2.12 -0.07
N THR A 48 -6.65 1.96 -1.29
CA THR A 48 -6.51 0.64 -1.92
C THR A 48 -5.61 -0.29 -1.11
N ASN A 49 -4.45 0.21 -0.63
CA ASN A 49 -3.57 -0.55 0.24
C ASN A 49 -4.29 -1.01 1.52
N ILE A 50 -5.02 -0.10 2.18
CA ILE A 50 -5.76 -0.40 3.40
C ILE A 50 -6.86 -1.45 3.14
N ILE A 51 -7.60 -1.33 2.04
CA ILE A 51 -8.70 -2.27 1.74
C ILE A 51 -8.17 -3.68 1.45
N ILE A 52 -7.03 -3.83 0.77
CA ILE A 52 -6.42 -5.15 0.54
C ILE A 52 -6.08 -5.82 1.87
N ASP A 53 -5.50 -5.09 2.83
CA ASP A 53 -5.15 -5.60 4.16
C ASP A 53 -6.36 -5.95 5.03
N THR A 54 -7.57 -5.48 4.70
CA THR A 54 -8.77 -5.89 5.44
C THR A 54 -9.03 -7.39 5.38
N GLU A 55 -8.57 -8.08 4.33
CA GLU A 55 -8.64 -9.54 4.23
C GLU A 55 -7.80 -10.20 5.33
N VAL A 56 -6.57 -9.74 5.53
CA VAL A 56 -5.66 -10.25 6.56
C VAL A 56 -6.23 -10.01 7.95
N LEU A 57 -6.78 -8.80 8.18
CA LEU A 57 -7.45 -8.48 9.44
C LEU A 57 -8.66 -9.37 9.69
N TYR A 58 -9.46 -9.64 8.66
CA TYR A 58 -10.62 -10.54 8.75
C TYR A 58 -10.18 -11.95 9.20
N TYR A 59 -9.16 -12.52 8.58
CA TYR A 59 -8.65 -13.85 9.00
C TYR A 59 -8.04 -13.82 10.38
N LEU A 60 -7.29 -12.79 10.73
CA LEU A 60 -6.73 -12.63 12.07
C LEU A 60 -7.82 -12.65 13.15
N PHE A 61 -8.94 -11.93 12.95
CA PHE A 61 -10.02 -11.86 13.92
C PHE A 61 -10.92 -13.10 13.94
N THR A 62 -11.03 -13.85 12.84
CA THR A 62 -11.91 -15.01 12.74
C THR A 62 -11.22 -16.33 13.02
N THR A 63 -9.95 -16.47 12.64
CA THR A 63 -9.18 -17.71 12.78
C THR A 63 -7.99 -17.61 13.73
N GLY A 64 -7.59 -16.39 14.12
CA GLY A 64 -6.39 -16.13 14.90
C GLY A 64 -5.09 -16.19 14.10
N GLU A 65 -5.16 -16.35 12.78
CA GLU A 65 -3.99 -16.48 11.90
C GLU A 65 -3.90 -15.33 10.90
N PHE A 66 -2.69 -14.85 10.65
CA PHE A 66 -2.42 -13.96 9.52
C PHE A 66 -2.47 -14.79 8.24
N SER A 67 -3.36 -14.46 7.32
CA SER A 67 -3.52 -15.22 6.08
C SER A 67 -3.89 -14.32 4.92
N HIS A 68 -3.12 -14.44 3.85
CA HIS A 68 -3.34 -13.74 2.58
C HIS A 68 -4.06 -14.69 1.62
N LYS A 69 -5.19 -14.26 1.06
CA LYS A 69 -6.03 -15.11 0.19
C LYS A 69 -6.33 -14.39 -1.13
N PHE A 70 -7.62 -14.18 -1.40
CA PHE A 70 -8.10 -13.70 -2.69
C PHE A 70 -7.65 -12.27 -3.00
N PHE A 71 -7.68 -11.33 -2.03
CA PHE A 71 -7.29 -9.95 -2.28
C PHE A 71 -5.79 -9.81 -2.60
N HIS A 72 -4.98 -10.77 -2.15
CA HIS A 72 -3.55 -10.87 -2.46
C HIS A 72 -3.26 -11.75 -3.70
N THR A 73 -4.20 -11.77 -4.65
CA THR A 73 -3.99 -12.28 -6.01
C THR A 73 -4.14 -11.15 -7.03
N ILE A 74 -3.60 -11.33 -8.24
CA ILE A 74 -3.76 -10.33 -9.32
C ILE A 74 -5.23 -10.07 -9.65
N LEU A 75 -6.09 -11.08 -9.57
CA LEU A 75 -7.53 -10.94 -9.81
C LEU A 75 -8.20 -10.15 -8.68
N GLY A 76 -7.96 -10.54 -7.43
CA GLY A 76 -8.52 -9.87 -6.26
C GLY A 76 -8.03 -8.42 -6.13
N ALA A 77 -6.72 -8.20 -6.27
CA ALA A 77 -6.12 -6.86 -6.28
C ALA A 77 -6.70 -5.96 -7.37
N SER A 78 -6.92 -6.51 -8.60
CA SER A 78 -7.56 -5.77 -9.70
C SER A 78 -9.01 -5.41 -9.37
N LEU A 79 -9.78 -6.32 -8.78
CA LEU A 79 -11.16 -6.05 -8.36
C LEU A 79 -11.21 -4.94 -7.31
N ILE A 80 -10.35 -5.01 -6.28
CA ILE A 80 -10.24 -3.96 -5.26
C ILE A 80 -9.82 -2.63 -5.89
N ALA A 81 -8.88 -2.63 -6.85
CA ALA A 81 -8.48 -1.41 -7.56
C ALA A 81 -9.66 -0.75 -8.28
N ILE A 82 -10.49 -1.52 -8.99
CA ILE A 82 -11.70 -1.02 -9.68
C ILE A 82 -12.70 -0.44 -8.66
N LEU A 83 -12.95 -1.15 -7.56
CA LEU A 83 -13.84 -0.67 -6.50
C LEU A 83 -13.32 0.62 -5.86
N CYS A 84 -12.03 0.69 -5.53
CA CYS A 84 -11.44 1.89 -4.94
C CYS A 84 -11.40 3.08 -5.92
N ALA A 85 -11.15 2.84 -7.21
CA ALA A 85 -11.15 3.89 -8.21
C ALA A 85 -12.53 4.52 -8.40
N SER A 86 -13.61 3.74 -8.25
CA SER A 86 -15.00 4.18 -8.45
C SER A 86 -15.66 4.58 -7.13
N LEU A 87 -15.88 3.62 -6.23
CA LEU A 87 -16.58 3.82 -4.96
C LEU A 87 -15.69 4.43 -3.86
N GLY A 88 -14.39 4.15 -3.89
CA GLY A 88 -13.43 4.73 -2.96
C GLY A 88 -13.18 6.22 -3.19
N LYS A 89 -13.29 6.69 -4.44
CA LYS A 89 -13.10 8.09 -4.82
C LYS A 89 -13.93 9.07 -3.98
N PRO A 90 -15.28 8.94 -3.86
CA PRO A 90 -16.08 9.85 -3.03
C PRO A 90 -15.72 9.77 -1.53
N ILE A 91 -15.31 8.61 -1.04
CA ILE A 91 -14.82 8.43 0.34
C ILE A 91 -13.54 9.24 0.56
N CYS A 92 -12.60 9.16 -0.37
CA CYS A 92 -11.37 9.95 -0.33
C CYS A 92 -11.66 11.46 -0.42
N GLU A 93 -12.57 11.89 -1.29
CA GLU A 93 -12.97 13.30 -1.39
C GLU A 93 -13.59 13.81 -0.09
N LEU A 94 -14.41 13.00 0.59
CA LEU A 94 -14.95 13.33 1.91
C LEU A 94 -13.82 13.47 2.95
N GLY A 95 -12.89 12.53 3.00
CA GLY A 95 -11.72 12.58 3.89
C GLY A 95 -10.86 13.84 3.65
N LEU A 96 -10.62 14.21 2.39
CA LEU A 96 -9.89 15.42 2.04
C LEU A 96 -10.63 16.70 2.45
N ARG A 97 -11.96 16.74 2.36
CA ARG A 97 -12.76 17.86 2.88
C ARG A 97 -12.62 18.02 4.38
N ILE A 98 -12.74 16.91 5.12
CA ILE A 98 -12.59 16.91 6.59
C ILE A 98 -11.18 17.39 6.96
N TRP A 99 -10.14 16.88 6.28
CA TRP A 99 -8.76 17.30 6.46
C TRP A 99 -8.58 18.81 6.26
N ASN A 100 -9.03 19.33 5.12
CA ASN A 100 -8.93 20.76 4.81
C ASN A 100 -9.69 21.63 5.80
N ASN A 101 -10.89 21.22 6.22
CA ASN A 101 -11.68 21.94 7.21
C ASN A 101 -10.97 22.00 8.57
N ASN A 102 -10.35 20.90 9.00
CA ASN A 102 -9.60 20.87 10.25
C ASN A 102 -8.37 21.81 10.20
N LEU A 103 -7.65 21.82 9.06
CA LEU A 103 -6.52 22.72 8.86
C LEU A 103 -6.92 24.22 8.88
N GLN A 104 -8.14 24.55 8.45
CA GLN A 104 -8.63 25.93 8.39
C GLN A 104 -9.22 26.42 9.71
N ASN A 105 -9.93 25.54 10.43
CA ASN A 105 -10.70 25.91 11.61
C ASN A 105 -9.90 25.87 12.91
N GLU A 106 -8.85 25.05 12.96
CA GLU A 106 -8.01 24.91 14.15
C GLU A 106 -6.86 25.93 14.15
N LYS A 107 -6.85 26.85 15.12
CA LYS A 107 -5.76 27.83 15.31
C LYS A 107 -4.39 27.15 15.55
N SER A 108 -4.40 25.99 16.20
CA SER A 108 -3.21 25.15 16.42
C SER A 108 -2.57 24.66 15.12
N MET A 109 -3.38 24.53 14.06
CA MET A 109 -2.96 24.02 12.75
C MET A 109 -2.66 25.11 11.72
N GLU A 110 -2.68 26.38 12.12
CA GLU A 110 -2.44 27.49 11.19
C GLU A 110 -1.11 27.39 10.43
N ARG A 111 -0.07 26.90 11.09
CA ARG A 111 1.25 26.64 10.47
C ARG A 111 1.23 25.51 9.44
N LEU A 112 0.19 24.68 9.42
CA LEU A 112 0.03 23.54 8.52
C LEU A 112 -0.93 23.82 7.35
N LYS A 113 -1.47 25.04 7.23
CA LYS A 113 -2.38 25.42 6.12
C LYS A 113 -1.77 25.18 4.73
N TRP A 114 -0.45 25.14 4.63
CA TRP A 114 0.25 24.80 3.41
C TRP A 114 0.05 23.34 2.95
N LEU A 115 -0.43 22.44 3.83
CA LEU A 115 -0.81 21.06 3.51
C LEU A 115 -2.23 20.95 2.91
N ASN A 116 -2.92 22.06 2.74
CA ASN A 116 -4.23 22.07 2.09
C ASN A 116 -4.10 21.49 0.66
N THR A 117 -5.08 20.68 0.25
CA THR A 117 -5.03 19.96 -1.02
C THR A 117 -6.37 20.03 -1.74
N ASP A 118 -6.35 19.83 -3.06
CA ASP A 118 -7.56 19.75 -3.86
C ASP A 118 -8.43 18.58 -3.41
N VAL A 119 -9.71 18.85 -3.17
CA VAL A 119 -10.67 17.85 -2.73
C VAL A 119 -11.13 16.98 -3.89
N LYS A 120 -11.34 17.57 -5.06
CA LYS A 120 -11.90 16.86 -6.22
C LYS A 120 -10.86 15.96 -6.87
N ILE A 121 -11.16 14.67 -6.94
CA ILE A 121 -10.33 13.66 -7.59
C ILE A 121 -10.95 13.31 -8.95
N ASN A 122 -10.20 13.48 -10.04
CA ASN A 122 -10.64 13.03 -11.35
C ASN A 122 -10.53 11.50 -11.46
N ILE A 123 -11.31 10.91 -12.37
CA ILE A 123 -11.35 9.45 -12.54
C ILE A 123 -9.99 8.87 -12.96
N PHE A 124 -9.28 9.55 -13.84
CA PHE A 124 -7.99 9.08 -14.35
C PHE A 124 -6.91 8.99 -13.24
N PRO A 125 -6.62 10.05 -12.44
CA PRO A 125 -5.75 9.92 -11.26
C PRO A 125 -6.26 8.89 -10.24
N SER A 126 -7.57 8.70 -10.11
CA SER A 126 -8.16 7.68 -9.23
C SER A 126 -7.80 6.27 -9.69
N LEU A 127 -7.97 5.98 -10.98
CA LEU A 127 -7.59 4.69 -11.58
C LEU A 127 -6.09 4.43 -11.42
N ILE A 128 -5.24 5.38 -11.79
CA ILE A 128 -3.78 5.22 -11.65
C ILE A 128 -3.42 4.96 -10.18
N GLY A 129 -3.96 5.75 -9.25
CA GLY A 129 -3.71 5.57 -7.82
C GLY A 129 -4.14 4.19 -7.32
N ALA A 130 -5.35 3.75 -7.67
CA ALA A 130 -5.89 2.47 -7.24
C ALA A 130 -5.09 1.28 -7.79
N PHE A 131 -4.85 1.22 -9.09
CA PHE A 131 -4.11 0.11 -9.69
C PHE A 131 -2.64 0.08 -9.26
N THR A 132 -1.99 1.24 -9.16
CA THR A 132 -0.62 1.32 -8.63
C THR A 132 -0.61 0.83 -7.17
N GLY A 133 -1.58 1.25 -6.34
CA GLY A 133 -1.69 0.80 -4.96
C GLY A 133 -1.83 -0.72 -4.86
N ALA A 134 -2.78 -1.29 -5.62
CA ALA A 134 -3.04 -2.72 -5.60
C ALA A 134 -1.83 -3.55 -6.04
N TYR A 135 -1.19 -3.17 -7.13
CA TYR A 135 -0.08 -3.98 -7.66
C TYR A 135 1.22 -3.79 -6.92
N THR A 136 1.54 -2.57 -6.45
CA THR A 136 2.72 -2.38 -5.59
C THR A 136 2.55 -3.12 -4.26
N HIS A 137 1.36 -3.10 -3.66
CA HIS A 137 1.04 -3.87 -2.47
C HIS A 137 1.28 -5.36 -2.71
N LEU A 138 0.62 -5.93 -3.73
CA LEU A 138 0.76 -7.34 -4.08
C LEU A 138 2.21 -7.75 -4.34
N ILE A 139 3.00 -6.92 -5.04
CA ILE A 139 4.41 -7.21 -5.33
C ILE A 139 5.24 -7.21 -4.04
N LEU A 140 5.09 -6.18 -3.20
CA LEU A 140 5.85 -6.04 -1.97
C LEU A 140 5.55 -7.22 -1.03
N ASP A 141 4.29 -7.56 -0.86
CA ASP A 141 3.87 -8.68 -0.01
C ASP A 141 4.26 -10.04 -0.58
N SER A 142 4.23 -10.21 -1.91
CA SER A 142 4.72 -11.44 -2.54
C SER A 142 6.21 -11.69 -2.28
N VAL A 143 7.00 -10.63 -2.07
CA VAL A 143 8.42 -10.77 -1.68
C VAL A 143 8.57 -11.20 -0.22
N MET A 144 7.65 -10.78 0.65
CA MET A 144 7.76 -10.95 2.10
C MET A 144 7.06 -12.19 2.64
N HIS A 145 5.92 -12.60 2.05
CA HIS A 145 5.00 -13.57 2.61
C HIS A 145 4.93 -14.87 1.80
N ALA A 146 5.20 -16.00 2.45
CA ALA A 146 5.24 -17.32 1.81
C ALA A 146 3.83 -17.89 1.49
N ASP A 147 2.79 -17.38 2.12
CA ASP A 147 1.41 -17.80 1.92
C ASP A 147 0.70 -17.06 0.77
N ILE A 148 1.38 -16.10 0.14
CA ILE A 148 0.86 -15.37 -1.03
C ILE A 148 1.12 -16.15 -2.31
N VAL A 149 0.06 -16.28 -3.09
CA VAL A 149 0.09 -16.89 -4.43
C VAL A 149 -0.44 -15.87 -5.44
N PRO A 150 0.40 -14.95 -5.93
CA PRO A 150 -0.06 -13.75 -6.65
C PRO A 150 -0.79 -14.05 -7.95
N LEU A 151 -0.51 -15.17 -8.60
CA LEU A 151 -1.11 -15.57 -9.87
C LEU A 151 -2.21 -16.64 -9.72
N ALA A 152 -2.71 -16.90 -8.51
CA ALA A 152 -3.84 -17.81 -8.34
C ALA A 152 -5.09 -17.28 -9.11
N PRO A 153 -5.92 -18.17 -9.69
CA PRO A 153 -5.85 -19.63 -9.66
C PRO A 153 -4.99 -20.28 -10.77
N PHE A 154 -4.29 -19.48 -11.59
CA PHE A 154 -3.57 -19.97 -12.77
C PHE A 154 -2.30 -20.77 -12.41
N THR A 155 -1.66 -20.43 -11.30
CA THR A 155 -0.51 -21.16 -10.74
C THR A 155 -0.47 -20.99 -9.23
N ASN A 156 0.12 -21.96 -8.54
CA ASN A 156 0.35 -21.92 -7.10
C ASN A 156 1.78 -21.52 -6.73
N LEU A 157 2.52 -20.89 -7.66
CA LEU A 157 3.90 -20.51 -7.45
C LEU A 157 3.99 -19.01 -7.08
N ASN A 158 4.84 -18.70 -6.12
CA ASN A 158 5.30 -17.36 -5.81
C ASN A 158 6.79 -17.23 -6.11
N ASN A 159 7.12 -16.80 -7.33
CA ASN A 159 8.50 -16.63 -7.78
C ASN A 159 9.16 -15.35 -7.23
N LEU A 160 8.41 -14.49 -6.52
CA LEU A 160 8.92 -13.25 -5.94
C LEU A 160 9.41 -13.45 -4.51
N LEU A 161 9.01 -14.55 -3.86
CA LEU A 161 9.34 -14.79 -2.46
C LEU A 161 10.86 -14.77 -2.22
N GLY A 162 11.29 -13.84 -1.37
CA GLY A 162 12.68 -13.75 -0.91
C GLY A 162 13.71 -13.31 -1.96
N ILE A 163 13.28 -12.76 -3.13
CA ILE A 163 14.23 -12.22 -4.15
C ILE A 163 15.02 -11.02 -3.61
N ILE A 164 14.48 -10.32 -2.62
CA ILE A 164 15.14 -9.24 -1.88
C ILE A 164 14.88 -9.49 -0.39
N SER A 165 15.87 -9.20 0.47
CA SER A 165 15.65 -9.27 1.91
C SER A 165 14.64 -8.22 2.36
N ILE A 166 13.86 -8.52 3.41
CA ILE A 166 12.83 -7.62 3.96
C ILE A 166 13.46 -6.27 4.35
N GLU A 167 14.65 -6.29 4.94
CA GLU A 167 15.39 -5.07 5.32
C GLU A 167 15.70 -4.19 4.11
N ASN A 168 16.22 -4.76 3.02
CA ASN A 168 16.50 -4.03 1.79
C ASN A 168 15.24 -3.47 1.15
N LEU A 169 14.13 -4.24 1.18
CA LEU A 169 12.84 -3.79 0.69
C LEU A 169 12.34 -2.57 1.47
N GLN A 170 12.47 -2.58 2.80
CA GLN A 170 12.14 -1.46 3.66
C GLN A 170 13.01 -0.22 3.36
N TYR A 171 14.33 -0.40 3.15
CA TYR A 171 15.20 0.71 2.73
C TYR A 171 14.81 1.30 1.37
N ILE A 172 14.39 0.47 0.42
CA ILE A 172 13.88 0.95 -0.88
C ILE A 172 12.62 1.80 -0.68
N CYS A 173 11.66 1.35 0.13
CA CYS A 173 10.44 2.10 0.44
C CYS A 173 10.74 3.44 1.14
N LEU A 174 11.61 3.43 2.15
CA LEU A 174 12.02 4.64 2.87
C LEU A 174 12.80 5.60 1.97
N GLY A 175 13.71 5.08 1.13
CA GLY A 175 14.44 5.88 0.14
C GLY A 175 13.49 6.53 -0.87
N SER A 176 12.50 5.78 -1.37
CA SER A 176 11.45 6.30 -2.23
C SER A 176 10.67 7.43 -1.55
N PHE A 177 10.31 7.27 -0.28
CA PHE A 177 9.64 8.31 0.49
C PHE A 177 10.51 9.57 0.63
N ALA A 178 11.79 9.41 1.01
CA ALA A 178 12.71 10.54 1.17
C ALA A 178 12.88 11.33 -0.13
N ILE A 179 13.06 10.64 -1.25
CA ILE A 179 13.13 11.26 -2.58
C ILE A 179 11.82 12.00 -2.91
N GLY A 180 10.68 11.35 -2.66
CA GLY A 180 9.37 11.95 -2.87
C GLY A 180 9.17 13.22 -2.05
N LEU A 181 9.57 13.20 -0.77
CA LEU A 181 9.49 14.36 0.11
C LEU A 181 10.38 15.50 -0.38
N ILE A 182 11.62 15.22 -0.77
CA ILE A 182 12.53 16.24 -1.32
C ILE A 182 11.93 16.89 -2.57
N ILE A 183 11.46 16.09 -3.52
CA ILE A 183 10.82 16.61 -4.75
C ILE A 183 9.60 17.45 -4.41
N TYR A 184 8.77 17.00 -3.47
CA TYR A 184 7.58 17.74 -3.04
C TYR A 184 7.95 19.09 -2.43
N LEU A 185 8.93 19.13 -1.52
CA LEU A 185 9.37 20.36 -0.88
C LEU A 185 9.99 21.34 -1.89
N VAL A 186 10.85 20.86 -2.77
CA VAL A 186 11.43 21.70 -3.85
C VAL A 186 10.33 22.33 -4.69
N ARG A 187 9.35 21.55 -5.15
CA ARG A 187 8.23 22.06 -5.97
C ARG A 187 7.27 23.00 -5.24
N LYS A 188 7.24 22.91 -3.91
CA LYS A 188 6.31 23.70 -3.10
C LYS A 188 6.91 25.05 -2.72
N PHE A 189 8.23 25.13 -2.52
CA PHE A 189 8.90 26.30 -1.94
C PHE A 189 9.91 26.95 -2.90
N VAL A 190 10.17 26.37 -4.06
CA VAL A 190 10.94 26.94 -5.17
C VAL A 190 10.02 27.22 -6.34
#